data_aa6779c715869fa2f10c3234b7562f4b
#
_entry.id   aa6779c715869fa2f10c3234b7562f4b
#
_cell.length_a   1.000
_cell.length_b   1.000
_cell.length_c   1.000
_cell.angle_alpha   90.00
_cell.angle_beta   90.00
_cell.angle_gamma   90.00
#
_symmetry.space_group_name_H-M   'P 1'
#
loop_
_entity.id
_entity.type
_entity.pdbx_description
1 polymer ?
#
loop_
_entity_poly.entity_id
_entity_poly.type
_entity_poly.pdbx_seq_one_letter_code
_entity_poly.pdbx_strand_id
1 'polypeptide(L)'
;MYIKKVQAHIIRNSRGEKTIQIVVNNRYKASAPSGASTGSHEVAPFSQKGIQFSVDFINKHPHFKDFTLDNFSDLALFDPFISVIGGNAVVAMQTACLRALSSGDIAPFLSSRLRFPTPLGNCIGGGVHTSFPATDIQEFLLLPQAKTFEEKTALNRYVYDIIGKMTAVKNKTDEGAFVLQKSNEEVFSFLSKLLDTLNEYGLSFQLGVDMASTQFYSQGKYHYTNYSFTQKEKLLSRSAQIN
;
A
#
# COMPACT_ATOMS: atom_id res chain seq x y z
N MET A 1 23.68 16.59 -8.18
CA MET A 1 23.55 15.56 -9.25
C MET A 1 23.02 16.21 -10.51
N TYR A 2 23.76 16.12 -11.61
CA TYR A 2 23.31 16.63 -12.90
C TYR A 2 22.42 15.60 -13.61
N ILE A 3 21.23 15.99 -13.99
CA ILE A 3 20.26 15.19 -14.72
C ILE A 3 20.28 15.64 -16.18
N LYS A 4 20.92 14.83 -17.01
CA LYS A 4 21.05 15.11 -18.44
C LYS A 4 19.77 14.73 -19.20
N LYS A 5 19.11 13.63 -18.77
CA LYS A 5 17.96 13.07 -19.51
C LYS A 5 17.03 12.34 -18.59
N VAL A 6 15.73 12.59 -18.76
CA VAL A 6 14.65 11.79 -18.21
C VAL A 6 13.86 11.16 -19.36
N GLN A 7 13.49 9.89 -19.21
CA GLN A 7 12.67 9.15 -20.17
C GLN A 7 11.52 8.47 -19.43
N ALA A 8 10.35 8.47 -20.04
CA ALA A 8 9.18 7.78 -19.56
C ALA A 8 8.76 6.66 -20.51
N HIS A 9 8.35 5.53 -19.95
CA HIS A 9 7.87 4.36 -20.69
C HIS A 9 6.61 3.81 -20.02
N ILE A 10 5.69 3.27 -20.81
CA ILE A 10 4.57 2.49 -20.30
C ILE A 10 5.07 1.08 -19.99
N ILE A 11 4.83 0.63 -18.75
CA ILE A 11 5.04 -0.75 -18.33
C ILE A 11 3.74 -1.33 -17.76
N ARG A 12 3.76 -2.60 -17.36
CA ARG A 12 2.62 -3.24 -16.66
C ARG A 12 2.99 -3.52 -15.21
N ASN A 13 2.02 -3.34 -14.32
CA ASN A 13 2.13 -3.73 -12.92
C ASN A 13 1.83 -5.24 -12.74
N SER A 14 1.82 -5.73 -11.49
CA SER A 14 1.54 -7.13 -11.14
C SER A 14 0.14 -7.60 -11.53
N ARG A 15 -0.83 -6.69 -11.68
CA ARG A 15 -2.19 -6.97 -12.15
C ARG A 15 -2.36 -6.87 -13.67
N GLY A 16 -1.28 -6.61 -14.41
CA GLY A 16 -1.31 -6.43 -15.86
C GLY A 16 -1.79 -5.05 -16.32
N GLU A 17 -2.06 -4.11 -15.40
CA GLU A 17 -2.49 -2.76 -15.70
C GLU A 17 -1.32 -1.89 -16.14
N LYS A 18 -1.61 -0.90 -17.00
CA LYS A 18 -0.59 0.05 -17.47
C LYS A 18 -0.17 1.00 -16.36
N THR A 19 1.14 1.20 -16.21
CA THR A 19 1.73 2.25 -15.37
C THR A 19 2.94 2.86 -16.06
N ILE A 20 3.57 3.87 -15.41
CA ILE A 20 4.71 4.60 -15.96
C ILE A 20 5.98 4.17 -15.23
N GLN A 21 7.02 3.87 -15.99
CA GLN A 21 8.39 3.80 -15.53
C GLN A 21 9.14 5.06 -15.97
N ILE A 22 9.87 5.67 -15.05
CA ILE A 22 10.80 6.77 -15.31
C ILE A 22 12.24 6.24 -15.29
N VAL A 23 13.03 6.68 -16.24
CA VAL A 23 14.47 6.39 -16.34
C VAL A 23 15.25 7.70 -16.38
N VAL A 24 16.11 7.89 -15.40
CA VAL A 24 17.00 9.06 -15.28
C VAL A 24 18.42 8.68 -15.67
N ASN A 25 19.03 9.50 -16.53
CA ASN A 25 20.40 9.31 -17.03
C ASN A 25 20.69 7.90 -17.59
N ASN A 26 19.71 7.27 -18.21
CA ASN A 26 19.74 5.88 -18.74
C ASN A 26 20.07 4.80 -17.68
N ARG A 27 20.06 5.12 -16.40
CA ARG A 27 20.51 4.24 -15.31
C ARG A 27 19.48 4.07 -14.21
N TYR A 28 19.00 5.15 -13.64
CA TYR A 28 18.15 5.12 -12.45
C TYR A 28 16.68 5.01 -12.84
N LYS A 29 16.05 3.93 -12.40
CA LYS A 29 14.66 3.59 -12.80
C LYS A 29 13.74 3.60 -11.57
N ALA A 30 12.54 4.11 -11.74
CA ALA A 30 11.46 3.95 -10.78
C ALA A 30 10.10 3.90 -11.48
N SER A 31 9.12 3.34 -10.81
CA SER A 31 7.72 3.31 -11.23
C SER A 31 6.82 3.38 -10.01
N ALA A 32 5.61 3.89 -10.18
CA ALA A 32 4.60 3.95 -9.15
C ALA A 32 3.32 3.30 -9.69
N PRO A 33 2.99 2.06 -9.27
CA PRO A 33 1.76 1.39 -9.67
C PRO A 33 0.55 2.01 -8.96
N SER A 34 -0.64 1.86 -9.56
CA SER A 34 -1.90 2.24 -8.93
C SER A 34 -2.31 1.22 -7.85
N GLY A 35 -2.93 1.69 -6.76
CA GLY A 35 -3.55 0.84 -5.76
C GLY A 35 -4.79 0.12 -6.30
N ALA A 36 -5.21 -0.98 -5.66
CA ALA A 36 -6.48 -1.65 -5.94
C ALA A 36 -7.66 -0.86 -5.34
N SER A 37 -7.50 -0.36 -4.13
CA SER A 37 -8.39 0.62 -3.50
C SER A 37 -7.82 2.02 -3.66
N THR A 38 -8.69 3.03 -3.81
CA THR A 38 -8.30 4.44 -3.90
C THR A 38 -9.12 5.27 -2.93
N GLY A 39 -8.46 6.20 -2.25
CA GLY A 39 -9.12 7.17 -1.36
C GLY A 39 -9.77 8.30 -2.15
N SER A 40 -10.79 8.94 -1.59
CA SER A 40 -11.51 10.06 -2.22
C SER A 40 -10.66 11.32 -2.39
N HIS A 41 -9.54 11.43 -1.69
CA HIS A 41 -8.61 12.55 -1.72
C HIS A 41 -7.34 12.28 -2.55
N GLU A 42 -7.23 11.12 -3.16
CA GLU A 42 -6.09 10.81 -4.03
C GLU A 42 -6.14 11.63 -5.33
N VAL A 43 -4.96 12.07 -5.76
CA VAL A 43 -4.82 12.72 -7.06
C VAL A 43 -4.92 11.70 -8.19
N ALA A 44 -5.33 12.15 -9.38
CA ALA A 44 -5.38 11.28 -10.56
C ALA A 44 -4.00 10.64 -10.82
N PRO A 45 -3.92 9.34 -11.07
CA PRO A 45 -2.64 8.64 -11.26
C PRO A 45 -1.90 9.09 -12.52
N PHE A 46 -2.63 9.50 -13.55
CA PHE A 46 -2.11 9.98 -14.83
C PHE A 46 -2.86 11.23 -15.29
N SER A 47 -2.37 11.86 -16.34
CA SER A 47 -3.08 12.98 -16.98
C SER A 47 -4.53 12.60 -17.33
N GLN A 48 -5.46 13.55 -17.24
CA GLN A 48 -6.83 13.39 -17.73
C GLN A 48 -6.88 13.07 -19.23
N LYS A 49 -5.82 13.43 -20.00
CA LYS A 49 -5.64 13.07 -21.41
C LYS A 49 -5.10 11.64 -21.60
N GLY A 50 -4.97 10.88 -20.53
CA GLY A 50 -4.51 9.49 -20.52
C GLY A 50 -3.00 9.32 -20.31
N ILE A 51 -2.60 8.08 -20.00
CA ILE A 51 -1.22 7.70 -19.67
C ILE A 51 -0.22 8.01 -20.81
N GLN A 52 -0.63 7.88 -22.07
CA GLN A 52 0.24 8.16 -23.22
C GLN A 52 0.62 9.65 -23.26
N PHE A 53 -0.33 10.54 -22.94
CA PHE A 53 -0.03 11.97 -22.85
C PHE A 53 1.01 12.25 -21.77
N SER A 54 0.90 11.64 -20.59
CA SER A 54 1.91 11.79 -19.51
C SER A 54 3.30 11.38 -19.98
N VAL A 55 3.42 10.24 -20.68
CA VAL A 55 4.68 9.74 -21.23
C VAL A 55 5.26 10.70 -22.29
N ASP A 56 4.44 11.13 -23.22
CA ASP A 56 4.87 12.03 -24.30
C ASP A 56 5.29 13.39 -23.76
N PHE A 57 4.54 13.91 -22.77
CA PHE A 57 4.87 15.17 -22.12
C PHE A 57 6.25 15.09 -21.45
N ILE A 58 6.50 14.07 -20.62
CA ILE A 58 7.80 13.89 -19.95
C ILE A 58 8.93 13.79 -20.96
N ASN A 59 8.76 12.99 -22.02
CA ASN A 59 9.80 12.77 -23.01
C ASN A 59 10.14 14.01 -23.86
N LYS A 60 9.20 14.93 -24.03
CA LYS A 60 9.34 16.09 -24.92
C LYS A 60 9.59 17.41 -24.18
N HIS A 61 9.13 17.51 -22.92
CA HIS A 61 9.13 18.79 -22.20
C HIS A 61 10.55 19.17 -21.74
N PRO A 62 10.99 20.43 -21.99
CA PRO A 62 12.37 20.86 -21.73
C PRO A 62 12.75 20.83 -20.25
N HIS A 63 11.80 21.01 -19.32
CA HIS A 63 12.06 20.95 -17.87
C HIS A 63 12.59 19.61 -17.36
N PHE A 64 12.49 18.55 -18.16
CA PHE A 64 12.99 17.22 -17.80
C PHE A 64 14.34 16.87 -18.44
N LYS A 65 15.09 17.90 -18.82
CA LYS A 65 16.44 17.78 -19.42
C LYS A 65 17.36 18.84 -18.83
N ASP A 66 18.63 18.47 -18.69
CA ASP A 66 19.72 19.39 -18.37
C ASP A 66 19.49 20.28 -17.14
N PHE A 67 19.16 19.67 -16.00
CA PHE A 67 18.98 20.33 -14.72
C PHE A 67 19.79 19.67 -13.61
N THR A 68 19.99 20.40 -12.50
CA THR A 68 20.73 19.90 -11.34
C THR A 68 19.81 19.75 -10.14
N LEU A 69 20.04 18.67 -9.38
CA LEU A 69 19.46 18.43 -8.06
C LEU A 69 20.60 18.32 -7.06
N ASP A 70 20.57 19.11 -6.00
CA ASP A 70 21.63 19.16 -5.00
C ASP A 70 21.26 18.39 -3.72
N ASN A 71 19.96 18.34 -3.40
CA ASN A 71 19.49 17.74 -2.17
C ASN A 71 18.07 17.15 -2.33
N PHE A 72 17.57 16.52 -1.26
CA PHE A 72 16.24 15.87 -1.26
C PHE A 72 15.08 16.84 -1.52
N SER A 73 15.16 18.08 -0.98
CA SER A 73 14.06 19.06 -1.14
C SER A 73 13.87 19.53 -2.58
N ASP A 74 14.90 19.40 -3.44
CA ASP A 74 14.80 19.77 -4.84
C ASP A 74 13.83 18.87 -5.62
N LEU A 75 13.47 17.70 -5.07
CA LEU A 75 12.45 16.82 -5.67
C LEU A 75 11.08 17.48 -5.73
N ALA A 76 10.79 18.47 -4.89
CA ALA A 76 9.56 19.26 -4.92
C ALA A 76 9.41 20.09 -6.22
N LEU A 77 10.47 20.26 -7.00
CA LEU A 77 10.39 20.88 -8.35
C LEU A 77 9.42 20.16 -9.29
N PHE A 78 9.10 18.90 -9.01
CA PHE A 78 8.17 18.12 -9.84
C PHE A 78 6.71 18.23 -9.38
N ASP A 79 6.42 18.71 -8.18
CA ASP A 79 5.05 18.81 -7.63
C ASP A 79 4.07 19.61 -8.51
N PRO A 80 4.48 20.73 -9.14
CA PRO A 80 3.59 21.49 -10.02
C PRO A 80 3.07 20.70 -11.21
N PHE A 81 3.75 19.61 -11.59
CA PHE A 81 3.35 18.78 -12.71
C PHE A 81 2.27 17.72 -12.36
N ILE A 82 1.90 17.56 -11.08
CA ILE A 82 0.88 16.58 -10.65
C ILE A 82 -0.43 16.76 -11.43
N SER A 83 -0.88 17.98 -11.62
CA SER A 83 -2.13 18.29 -12.37
C SER A 83 -2.00 18.03 -13.87
N VAL A 84 -0.79 17.96 -14.41
CA VAL A 84 -0.51 17.80 -15.86
C VAL A 84 -0.30 16.34 -16.22
N ILE A 85 0.60 15.64 -15.49
CA ILE A 85 1.03 14.28 -15.83
C ILE A 85 0.52 13.20 -14.86
N GLY A 86 -0.11 13.62 -13.74
CA GLY A 86 -0.65 12.73 -12.72
C GLY A 86 0.33 12.34 -11.61
N GLY A 87 -0.23 11.92 -10.47
CA GLY A 87 0.52 11.62 -9.26
C GLY A 87 1.53 10.47 -9.43
N ASN A 88 1.14 9.38 -10.09
CA ASN A 88 2.03 8.22 -10.29
C ASN A 88 3.26 8.60 -11.13
N ALA A 89 3.07 9.44 -12.15
CA ALA A 89 4.18 9.91 -12.98
C ALA A 89 5.15 10.79 -12.18
N VAL A 90 4.62 11.69 -11.32
CA VAL A 90 5.46 12.56 -10.48
C VAL A 90 6.20 11.74 -9.42
N VAL A 91 5.54 10.82 -8.72
CA VAL A 91 6.19 9.95 -7.71
C VAL A 91 7.27 9.08 -8.35
N ALA A 92 7.00 8.51 -9.52
CA ALA A 92 8.02 7.75 -10.26
C ALA A 92 9.22 8.64 -10.66
N MET A 93 8.97 9.89 -11.08
CA MET A 93 9.99 10.88 -11.39
C MET A 93 10.86 11.21 -10.17
N GLN A 94 10.22 11.60 -9.06
CA GLN A 94 10.90 11.93 -7.82
C GLN A 94 11.74 10.75 -7.32
N THR A 95 11.18 9.53 -7.34
CA THR A 95 11.90 8.34 -6.89
C THR A 95 13.10 8.00 -7.81
N ALA A 96 12.98 8.14 -9.12
CA ALA A 96 14.09 7.91 -10.04
C ALA A 96 15.20 8.96 -9.84
N CYS A 97 14.83 10.23 -9.62
CA CYS A 97 15.75 11.31 -9.29
C CYS A 97 16.40 11.09 -7.91
N LEU A 98 15.65 10.64 -6.91
CA LEU A 98 16.19 10.28 -5.59
C LEU A 98 17.23 9.16 -5.69
N ARG A 99 16.97 8.16 -6.51
CA ARG A 99 17.97 7.12 -6.81
C ARG A 99 19.23 7.68 -7.48
N ALA A 100 19.07 8.69 -8.34
CA ALA A 100 20.22 9.35 -8.93
C ALA A 100 21.01 10.15 -7.90
N LEU A 101 20.34 10.94 -7.05
CA LEU A 101 20.95 11.71 -5.95
C LEU A 101 21.74 10.82 -4.99
N SER A 102 21.16 9.69 -4.61
CA SER A 102 21.73 8.72 -3.66
C SER A 102 22.73 7.74 -4.31
N SER A 103 23.06 7.91 -5.60
CA SER A 103 23.87 6.94 -6.36
C SER A 103 23.33 5.51 -6.34
N GLY A 104 22.04 5.35 -6.10
CA GLY A 104 21.32 4.07 -6.03
C GLY A 104 21.00 3.59 -4.62
N ASP A 105 21.65 4.10 -3.59
CA ASP A 105 21.45 3.70 -2.19
C ASP A 105 20.67 4.77 -1.42
N ILE A 106 19.34 4.65 -1.46
CA ILE A 106 18.41 5.65 -0.91
C ILE A 106 18.47 5.69 0.62
N ALA A 107 18.53 4.53 1.28
CA ALA A 107 18.34 4.47 2.72
C ALA A 107 19.44 5.21 3.49
N PRO A 108 20.74 5.00 3.27
CA PRO A 108 21.81 5.80 3.89
C PRO A 108 21.79 7.28 3.49
N PHE A 109 21.30 7.59 2.29
CA PHE A 109 21.15 8.96 1.83
C PHE A 109 20.10 9.73 2.66
N LEU A 110 18.99 9.06 3.02
CA LEU A 110 17.91 9.70 3.78
C LEU A 110 18.16 9.71 5.30
N SER A 111 18.89 8.73 5.83
CA SER A 111 19.14 8.63 7.28
C SER A 111 20.46 7.95 7.61
N SER A 112 21.20 8.52 8.55
CA SER A 112 22.37 7.87 9.15
C SER A 112 22.02 6.76 10.15
N ARG A 113 20.75 6.66 10.56
CA ARG A 113 20.24 5.65 11.50
C ARG A 113 19.22 4.78 10.82
N LEU A 114 19.69 3.72 10.18
CA LEU A 114 18.83 2.77 9.50
C LEU A 114 18.17 1.82 10.51
N ARG A 115 16.84 1.67 10.39
CA ARG A 115 16.07 0.69 11.16
C ARG A 115 15.04 0.05 10.22
N PHE A 116 14.97 -1.27 10.24
CA PHE A 116 13.87 -1.98 9.60
C PHE A 116 12.57 -1.77 10.39
N PRO A 117 11.47 -1.41 9.72
CA PRO A 117 10.17 -1.35 10.38
C PRO A 117 9.69 -2.75 10.76
N THR A 118 8.72 -2.82 11.67
CA THR A 118 8.00 -4.07 11.91
C THR A 118 7.16 -4.40 10.68
N PRO A 119 7.32 -5.60 10.07
CA PRO A 119 6.52 -5.99 8.92
C PRO A 119 5.08 -6.24 9.35
N LEU A 120 4.13 -5.65 8.63
CA LEU A 120 2.70 -5.93 8.74
C LEU A 120 2.37 -7.15 7.89
N GLY A 121 1.88 -8.22 8.52
CA GLY A 121 1.50 -9.44 7.83
C GLY A 121 0.00 -9.45 7.50
N ASN A 122 -0.39 -9.16 6.25
CA ASN A 122 -1.77 -9.30 5.82
C ASN A 122 -2.14 -10.78 5.80
N CYS A 123 -2.99 -11.22 6.75
CA CYS A 123 -3.31 -12.63 6.92
C CYS A 123 -4.74 -13.00 6.50
N ILE A 124 -5.71 -12.13 6.73
CA ILE A 124 -7.10 -12.29 6.31
C ILE A 124 -7.53 -11.00 5.65
N GLY A 125 -8.19 -11.10 4.51
CA GLY A 125 -8.60 -9.94 3.74
C GLY A 125 -10.02 -10.04 3.22
N GLY A 126 -10.56 -8.88 2.84
CA GLY A 126 -11.91 -8.69 2.33
C GLY A 126 -12.04 -7.43 1.49
N GLY A 127 -13.16 -6.73 1.64
CA GLY A 127 -13.44 -5.48 0.91
C GLY A 127 -13.32 -5.65 -0.60
N VAL A 128 -12.67 -4.69 -1.24
CA VAL A 128 -12.52 -4.65 -2.72
C VAL A 128 -11.43 -5.59 -3.26
N HIS A 129 -10.65 -6.22 -2.39
CA HIS A 129 -9.57 -7.14 -2.79
C HIS A 129 -10.05 -8.55 -3.12
N THR A 130 -11.36 -8.78 -3.07
CA THR A 130 -11.96 -10.08 -3.42
C THR A 130 -13.35 -9.92 -4.01
N SER A 131 -13.71 -10.83 -4.92
CA SER A 131 -15.08 -10.98 -5.44
C SER A 131 -15.91 -12.01 -4.65
N PHE A 132 -15.32 -12.69 -3.68
CA PHE A 132 -16.02 -13.63 -2.82
C PHE A 132 -16.67 -12.91 -1.65
N PRO A 133 -17.77 -13.45 -1.08
CA PRO A 133 -18.30 -12.96 0.20
C PRO A 133 -17.23 -13.00 1.27
N ALA A 134 -16.97 -11.85 1.90
CA ALA A 134 -15.89 -11.66 2.86
C ALA A 134 -16.24 -10.58 3.87
N THR A 135 -15.28 -10.23 4.74
CA THR A 135 -15.35 -9.10 5.66
C THR A 135 -15.44 -7.76 4.91
N ASP A 136 -16.10 -6.75 5.51
CA ASP A 136 -16.04 -5.37 5.00
C ASP A 136 -14.64 -4.76 5.20
N ILE A 137 -13.95 -5.14 6.28
CA ILE A 137 -12.57 -4.74 6.57
C ILE A 137 -11.66 -5.31 5.49
N GLN A 138 -10.85 -4.43 4.89
CA GLN A 138 -10.00 -4.78 3.77
C GLN A 138 -8.86 -5.72 4.17
N GLU A 139 -8.20 -5.45 5.32
CA GLU A 139 -7.05 -6.22 5.78
C GLU A 139 -7.04 -6.39 7.30
N PHE A 140 -6.75 -7.61 7.74
CA PHE A 140 -6.38 -7.94 9.13
C PHE A 140 -4.88 -8.25 9.15
N LEU A 141 -4.15 -7.45 9.93
CA LEU A 141 -2.70 -7.35 9.89
C LEU A 141 -2.08 -7.89 11.18
N LEU A 142 -1.08 -8.74 11.06
CA LEU A 142 -0.30 -9.26 12.19
C LEU A 142 0.95 -8.43 12.39
N LEU A 143 1.19 -7.98 13.61
CA LEU A 143 2.39 -7.24 14.03
C LEU A 143 3.16 -8.06 15.05
N PRO A 144 4.12 -8.89 14.62
CA PRO A 144 4.88 -9.75 15.53
C PRO A 144 5.81 -8.94 16.42
N GLN A 145 5.89 -9.32 17.69
CA GLN A 145 6.78 -8.73 18.68
C GLN A 145 8.04 -9.61 18.82
N ALA A 146 9.10 -9.27 18.09
CA ALA A 146 10.38 -9.95 18.15
C ALA A 146 11.52 -8.93 18.00
N LYS A 147 12.76 -9.38 18.19
CA LYS A 147 13.94 -8.49 18.22
C LYS A 147 14.37 -8.09 16.81
N THR A 148 14.45 -9.05 15.89
CA THR A 148 14.98 -8.82 14.54
C THR A 148 13.88 -8.78 13.48
N PHE A 149 14.18 -8.23 12.33
CA PHE A 149 13.28 -8.22 11.18
C PHE A 149 13.04 -9.64 10.65
N GLU A 150 14.07 -10.47 10.64
CA GLU A 150 14.02 -11.86 10.18
C GLU A 150 13.09 -12.69 11.07
N GLU A 151 13.22 -12.57 12.41
CA GLU A 151 12.32 -13.22 13.36
C GLU A 151 10.86 -12.78 13.14
N LYS A 152 10.63 -11.49 12.99
CA LYS A 152 9.28 -10.94 12.74
C LYS A 152 8.69 -11.48 11.44
N THR A 153 9.48 -11.54 10.39
CA THR A 153 9.04 -12.09 9.09
C THR A 153 8.72 -13.58 9.19
N ALA A 154 9.57 -14.34 9.89
CA ALA A 154 9.34 -15.77 10.11
C ALA A 154 8.07 -16.03 10.94
N LEU A 155 7.81 -15.22 11.96
CA LEU A 155 6.59 -15.30 12.78
C LEU A 155 5.33 -14.98 11.97
N ASN A 156 5.34 -13.92 11.15
CA ASN A 156 4.22 -13.61 10.26
C ASN A 156 3.91 -14.79 9.33
N ARG A 157 4.93 -15.39 8.72
CA ARG A 157 4.75 -16.54 7.85
C ARG A 157 4.22 -17.76 8.59
N TYR A 158 4.75 -18.03 9.78
CA TYR A 158 4.33 -19.13 10.63
C TYR A 158 2.83 -19.03 10.98
N VAL A 159 2.36 -17.86 11.44
CA VAL A 159 0.95 -17.65 11.78
C VAL A 159 0.06 -17.67 10.54
N TYR A 160 0.52 -17.11 9.41
CA TYR A 160 -0.20 -17.22 8.14
C TYR A 160 -0.43 -18.70 7.74
N ASP A 161 0.58 -19.55 7.87
CA ASP A 161 0.47 -20.99 7.58
C ASP A 161 -0.47 -21.70 8.56
N ILE A 162 -0.48 -21.32 9.84
CA ILE A 162 -1.44 -21.81 10.85
C ILE A 162 -2.87 -21.47 10.44
N ILE A 163 -3.14 -20.20 10.10
CA ILE A 163 -4.45 -19.74 9.66
C ILE A 163 -4.93 -20.57 8.47
N GLY A 164 -4.07 -20.78 7.47
CA GLY A 164 -4.39 -21.60 6.30
C GLY A 164 -4.78 -23.03 6.66
N LYS A 165 -4.05 -23.66 7.60
CA LYS A 165 -4.35 -25.03 8.09
C LYS A 165 -5.63 -25.09 8.90
N MET A 166 -5.85 -24.12 9.81
CA MET A 166 -7.04 -24.10 10.68
C MET A 166 -8.34 -23.83 9.90
N THR A 167 -8.27 -22.97 8.90
CA THR A 167 -9.47 -22.59 8.12
C THR A 167 -9.71 -23.48 6.93
N ALA A 168 -8.69 -24.18 6.43
CA ALA A 168 -8.71 -24.96 5.20
C ALA A 168 -9.19 -24.18 3.95
N VAL A 169 -9.20 -22.84 4.02
CA VAL A 169 -9.67 -21.96 2.95
C VAL A 169 -8.62 -21.86 1.86
N LYS A 170 -9.06 -21.99 0.60
CA LYS A 170 -8.20 -21.86 -0.59
C LYS A 170 -8.28 -20.47 -1.24
N ASN A 171 -9.41 -19.78 -1.05
CA ASN A 171 -9.63 -18.48 -1.66
C ASN A 171 -8.73 -17.44 -1.01
N LYS A 172 -8.13 -16.62 -1.84
CA LYS A 172 -7.24 -15.53 -1.42
C LYS A 172 -7.63 -14.24 -2.12
N THR A 173 -7.30 -13.12 -1.48
CA THR A 173 -7.36 -11.79 -2.11
C THR A 173 -6.30 -11.69 -3.22
N ASP A 174 -6.36 -10.63 -4.01
CA ASP A 174 -5.34 -10.31 -5.01
C ASP A 174 -3.94 -10.03 -4.40
N GLU A 175 -3.88 -9.79 -3.08
CA GLU A 175 -2.66 -9.62 -2.29
C GLU A 175 -2.24 -10.88 -1.52
N GLY A 176 -3.00 -11.97 -1.66
CA GLY A 176 -2.67 -13.28 -1.11
C GLY A 176 -3.16 -13.54 0.31
N ALA A 177 -3.92 -12.64 0.95
CA ALA A 177 -4.56 -12.89 2.24
C ALA A 177 -5.72 -13.90 2.10
N PHE A 178 -6.00 -14.69 3.17
CA PHE A 178 -7.10 -15.65 3.14
C PHE A 178 -8.46 -14.94 3.15
N VAL A 179 -9.38 -15.39 2.31
CA VAL A 179 -10.76 -14.88 2.25
C VAL A 179 -11.67 -15.80 3.05
N LEU A 180 -12.07 -15.35 4.24
CA LEU A 180 -13.00 -16.07 5.09
C LEU A 180 -14.43 -15.57 4.85
N GLN A 181 -15.37 -16.50 4.63
CA GLN A 181 -16.81 -16.19 4.56
C GLN A 181 -17.38 -15.99 5.97
N LYS A 182 -16.91 -14.93 6.63
CA LYS A 182 -17.20 -14.60 8.03
C LYS A 182 -17.46 -13.11 8.18
N SER A 183 -18.23 -12.74 9.21
CA SER A 183 -18.37 -11.34 9.60
C SER A 183 -17.06 -10.77 10.16
N ASN A 184 -16.95 -9.44 10.21
CA ASN A 184 -15.80 -8.79 10.85
C ASN A 184 -15.60 -9.26 12.29
N GLU A 185 -16.70 -9.39 13.08
CA GLU A 185 -16.64 -9.85 14.48
C GLU A 185 -16.17 -11.29 14.61
N GLU A 186 -16.62 -12.19 13.73
CA GLU A 186 -16.16 -13.57 13.74
C GLU A 186 -14.67 -13.68 13.41
N VAL A 187 -14.15 -12.82 12.51
CA VAL A 187 -12.72 -12.78 12.21
C VAL A 187 -11.94 -12.21 13.37
N PHE A 188 -12.40 -11.12 14.02
CA PHE A 188 -11.78 -10.62 15.25
C PHE A 188 -11.73 -11.66 16.35
N SER A 189 -12.86 -12.35 16.59
CA SER A 189 -12.93 -13.42 17.61
C SER A 189 -11.99 -14.58 17.29
N PHE A 190 -11.91 -14.98 16.03
CA PHE A 190 -10.99 -16.03 15.59
C PHE A 190 -9.53 -15.64 15.80
N LEU A 191 -9.14 -14.44 15.35
CA LEU A 191 -7.77 -13.95 15.50
C LEU A 191 -7.41 -13.72 16.98
N SER A 192 -8.30 -13.14 17.78
CA SER A 192 -8.04 -12.96 19.21
C SER A 192 -7.72 -14.28 19.89
N LYS A 193 -8.55 -15.30 19.70
CA LYS A 193 -8.31 -16.64 20.30
C LYS A 193 -7.00 -17.27 19.82
N LEU A 194 -6.70 -17.14 18.53
CA LEU A 194 -5.44 -17.62 17.97
C LEU A 194 -4.23 -16.91 18.62
N LEU A 195 -4.28 -15.57 18.71
CA LEU A 195 -3.18 -14.80 19.29
C LEU A 195 -3.03 -15.03 20.80
N ASP A 196 -4.13 -15.20 21.53
CA ASP A 196 -4.09 -15.59 22.96
C ASP A 196 -3.37 -16.93 23.12
N THR A 197 -3.74 -17.94 22.32
CA THR A 197 -3.05 -19.24 22.33
C THR A 197 -1.57 -19.11 21.99
N LEU A 198 -1.21 -18.34 20.96
CA LEU A 198 0.20 -18.13 20.60
C LEU A 198 1.00 -17.45 21.72
N ASN A 199 0.35 -16.53 22.44
CA ASN A 199 0.96 -15.83 23.58
C ASN A 199 1.28 -16.79 24.75
N GLU A 200 0.47 -17.82 24.98
CA GLU A 200 0.76 -18.89 25.96
C GLU A 200 2.04 -19.65 25.60
N TYR A 201 2.40 -19.73 24.32
CA TYR A 201 3.65 -20.32 23.84
C TYR A 201 4.79 -19.30 23.72
N GLY A 202 4.62 -18.08 24.25
CA GLY A 202 5.64 -17.03 24.24
C GLY A 202 5.76 -16.29 22.89
N LEU A 203 4.81 -16.47 21.97
CA LEU A 203 4.77 -15.78 20.67
C LEU A 203 3.77 -14.62 20.74
N SER A 204 4.28 -13.40 20.85
CA SER A 204 3.44 -12.21 21.02
C SER A 204 3.23 -11.46 19.73
N PHE A 205 1.96 -11.03 19.50
CA PHE A 205 1.53 -10.26 18.35
C PHE A 205 0.58 -9.14 18.78
N GLN A 206 0.58 -8.06 18.00
CA GLN A 206 -0.52 -7.10 17.96
C GLN A 206 -1.35 -7.32 16.70
N LEU A 207 -2.64 -7.03 16.78
CA LEU A 207 -3.54 -7.05 15.63
C LEU A 207 -3.76 -5.62 15.15
N GLY A 208 -3.54 -5.40 13.85
CA GLY A 208 -3.89 -4.18 13.15
C GLY A 208 -4.97 -4.44 12.12
N VAL A 209 -5.57 -3.37 11.61
CA VAL A 209 -6.52 -3.43 10.49
C VAL A 209 -6.29 -2.28 9.52
N ASP A 210 -6.48 -2.55 8.24
CA ASP A 210 -6.76 -1.52 7.24
C ASP A 210 -8.25 -1.58 6.90
N MET A 211 -8.96 -0.52 7.25
CA MET A 211 -10.41 -0.45 7.08
C MET A 211 -10.81 -0.16 5.64
N ALA A 212 -10.01 0.59 4.88
CA ALA A 212 -10.36 1.16 3.58
C ALA A 212 -11.78 1.78 3.58
N SER A 213 -12.10 2.53 4.62
CA SER A 213 -13.46 2.91 5.01
C SER A 213 -14.20 3.77 3.98
N THR A 214 -13.49 4.41 3.06
CA THR A 214 -14.08 5.12 1.91
C THR A 214 -14.99 4.21 1.08
N GLN A 215 -14.71 2.91 1.05
CA GLN A 215 -15.44 1.94 0.23
C GLN A 215 -16.88 1.68 0.72
N PHE A 216 -17.14 1.90 2.00
CA PHE A 216 -18.46 1.70 2.61
C PHE A 216 -18.99 2.96 3.30
N TYR A 217 -18.42 4.15 2.99
CA TYR A 217 -18.90 5.43 3.46
C TYR A 217 -19.79 6.11 2.42
N SER A 218 -21.03 6.40 2.79
CA SER A 218 -21.93 7.21 1.96
C SER A 218 -22.94 7.95 2.82
N GLN A 219 -23.42 9.11 2.35
CA GLN A 219 -24.43 9.92 3.02
C GLN A 219 -24.12 10.21 4.50
N GLY A 220 -22.85 10.47 4.84
CA GLY A 220 -22.44 10.79 6.22
C GLY A 220 -22.35 9.58 7.16
N LYS A 221 -22.46 8.34 6.66
CA LYS A 221 -22.48 7.12 7.49
C LYS A 221 -21.63 6.00 6.88
N TYR A 222 -21.15 5.10 7.72
CA TYR A 222 -20.50 3.85 7.31
C TYR A 222 -21.53 2.73 7.23
N HIS A 223 -21.58 2.05 6.09
CA HIS A 223 -22.54 0.98 5.79
C HIS A 223 -21.83 -0.37 5.73
N TYR A 224 -21.83 -1.09 6.85
CA TYR A 224 -21.28 -2.43 6.92
C TYR A 224 -22.29 -3.45 6.37
N THR A 225 -21.86 -4.37 5.52
CA THR A 225 -22.72 -5.38 4.89
C THR A 225 -22.85 -6.64 5.72
N ASN A 226 -21.83 -6.96 6.52
CA ASN A 226 -21.69 -8.22 7.25
C ASN A 226 -22.15 -8.15 8.72
N TYR A 227 -22.89 -7.11 9.12
CA TYR A 227 -23.42 -6.98 10.48
C TYR A 227 -24.95 -7.07 10.54
N SER A 228 -25.47 -7.64 11.66
CA SER A 228 -26.88 -7.46 12.01
C SER A 228 -27.17 -5.99 12.33
N PHE A 229 -28.38 -5.53 12.09
CA PHE A 229 -28.80 -4.14 12.24
C PHE A 229 -28.44 -3.53 13.63
N THR A 230 -28.60 -4.34 14.69
CA THR A 230 -28.28 -3.93 16.10
C THR A 230 -26.79 -3.79 16.38
N GLN A 231 -25.92 -4.44 15.63
CA GLN A 231 -24.47 -4.36 15.77
C GLN A 231 -23.89 -3.16 15.01
N LYS A 232 -24.50 -2.76 13.89
CA LYS A 232 -24.13 -1.56 13.14
C LYS A 232 -24.18 -0.30 14.00
N GLU A 233 -25.23 -0.14 14.79
CA GLU A 233 -25.40 1.04 15.65
C GLU A 233 -24.35 1.13 16.75
N LYS A 234 -23.96 0.00 17.36
CA LYS A 234 -22.94 -0.04 18.43
C LYS A 234 -21.53 0.28 17.90
N LEU A 235 -21.21 -0.09 16.68
CA LEU A 235 -19.91 0.19 16.07
C LEU A 235 -19.78 1.63 15.59
N LEU A 236 -20.86 2.20 15.03
CA LEU A 236 -20.91 3.62 14.65
C LEU A 236 -20.75 4.54 15.86
N SER A 237 -21.29 4.15 17.03
CA SER A 237 -21.13 4.90 18.27
C SER A 237 -19.70 4.81 18.85
N ARG A 238 -18.96 3.72 18.58
CA ARG A 238 -17.56 3.57 19.02
C ARG A 238 -16.57 4.23 18.06
N SER A 239 -16.80 4.20 16.75
CA SER A 239 -15.93 4.86 15.77
C SER A 239 -16.03 6.40 15.83
N ALA A 240 -17.16 6.95 16.31
CA ALA A 240 -17.31 8.38 16.59
C ALA A 240 -16.54 8.85 17.86
N GLN A 241 -15.96 7.93 18.63
CA GLN A 241 -15.15 8.23 19.82
C GLN A 241 -13.64 8.13 19.59
N ILE A 242 -13.22 7.83 18.35
CA ILE A 242 -11.79 7.74 17.95
C ILE A 242 -11.45 8.87 16.96
N ASN A 243 -11.90 10.09 17.26
CA ASN A 243 -11.44 11.32 16.65
C ASN A 243 -10.65 12.15 17.65
#